data_ece713e7aa00810cc6363c73dbebeff3
#
_entry.id   ece713e7aa00810cc6363c73dbebeff3
#
_cell.length_a   1.000
_cell.length_b   1.000
_cell.length_c   1.000
_cell.angle_alpha   90.00
_cell.angle_beta   90.00
_cell.angle_gamma   90.00
#
_symmetry.space_group_name_H-M   'P 1'
#
loop_
_entity.id
_entity.type
_entity.pdbx_description
1 polymer ?
#
loop_
_entity_poly.entity_id
_entity_poly.type
_entity_poly.pdbx_seq_one_letter_code
_entity_poly.pdbx_strand_id
1 'polypeptide(L)'
;MPWEAAKAQEYCIHIYPLELARTIAAQWTTAPEEEVLLPPEDALSTLLSEAYQASLLREEDRQVSCRLILIDPAELSDGTGPPDGLQVLQLVDERKLREHEIRRLSPSATFYRSLIGVRWDPRKGFLIWGVINSGSRWINATDGGRLQSPEVPNRLIIQIRGPGNLIILRGDRRIATLLTGKLQGHGFHIFEATWLVKRQDQFARWANRECFKNHIAPAAVNIDFTRALGENVTKRIISHVRHARHGGMLIVTMPGAERLVSPTGPITPKYWIRGTKATQRYRDLIFSVMRTLSAVGAEHGLESVGWKDYQELKDDRLAELDEAIFEYARFLADLMAVDGALVLTAARDLIGFGAEIHIPTVEKEVVYRALDIEGHEVVEERADDAGTRHRSAYRLARRHPECMITVVSQDGSVRYVGNANGKVIYWDVLSI
;
A
#
# COMPACT_ATOMS: atom_id res chain seq x y z
N MET A 1 -15.95 32.38 5.77
CA MET A 1 -16.45 31.31 4.92
C MET A 1 -15.32 30.70 4.10
N PRO A 2 -14.46 29.83 4.67
CA PRO A 2 -13.29 29.28 3.95
C PRO A 2 -13.62 28.03 3.11
N TRP A 3 -14.82 27.47 3.17
CA TRP A 3 -15.17 26.22 2.49
C TRP A 3 -15.65 26.39 1.04
N GLU A 4 -16.09 27.57 0.67
CA GLU A 4 -16.47 27.88 -0.72
C GLU A 4 -15.26 27.98 -1.67
N ALA A 5 -14.07 28.29 -1.13
CA ALA A 5 -12.85 28.28 -1.91
C ALA A 5 -12.36 26.85 -2.26
N ALA A 6 -12.75 25.84 -1.49
CA ALA A 6 -12.40 24.45 -1.76
C ALA A 6 -13.24 23.80 -2.87
N LYS A 7 -14.45 24.31 -3.15
CA LYS A 7 -15.32 23.82 -4.24
C LYS A 7 -14.93 24.32 -5.64
N ALA A 8 -14.15 25.37 -5.73
CA ALA A 8 -13.74 25.97 -7.02
C ALA A 8 -12.47 25.31 -7.63
N GLN A 9 -11.86 24.32 -6.97
CA GLN A 9 -10.59 23.71 -7.39
C GLN A 9 -10.71 22.31 -7.99
N GLU A 10 -11.90 21.90 -8.39
CA GLU A 10 -12.15 20.58 -9.03
C GLU A 10 -11.89 20.54 -10.55
N TYR A 11 -11.29 21.58 -11.10
CA TYR A 11 -10.76 21.52 -12.47
C TYR A 11 -9.40 20.82 -12.42
N CYS A 12 -9.34 19.65 -13.02
CA CYS A 12 -8.16 18.80 -13.24
C CYS A 12 -7.00 19.55 -13.90
N ILE A 13 -6.33 20.44 -13.20
CA ILE A 13 -5.15 21.13 -13.68
C ILE A 13 -3.97 20.17 -13.49
N HIS A 14 -3.21 19.92 -14.55
CA HIS A 14 -1.94 19.22 -14.44
C HIS A 14 -0.99 20.04 -13.58
N ILE A 15 -0.36 19.40 -12.59
CA ILE A 15 0.60 20.01 -11.71
C ILE A 15 1.99 19.82 -12.28
N TYR A 16 2.71 20.90 -12.47
CA TYR A 16 4.08 20.92 -12.90
C TYR A 16 5.05 20.78 -11.71
N PRO A 17 6.31 20.38 -11.94
CA PRO A 17 7.30 20.18 -10.86
C PRO A 17 7.46 21.35 -9.90
N LEU A 18 7.35 22.59 -10.37
CA LEU A 18 7.43 23.79 -9.52
C LEU A 18 6.24 23.88 -8.54
N GLU A 19 5.04 23.61 -9.00
CA GLU A 19 3.84 23.64 -8.16
C GLU A 19 3.86 22.48 -7.14
N LEU A 20 4.38 21.31 -7.58
CA LEU A 20 4.61 20.19 -6.68
C LEU A 20 5.65 20.51 -5.63
N ALA A 21 6.76 21.21 -5.98
CA ALA A 21 7.78 21.67 -5.04
C ALA A 21 7.19 22.59 -3.97
N ARG A 22 6.34 23.54 -4.36
CA ARG A 22 5.62 24.43 -3.44
C ARG A 22 4.70 23.68 -2.50
N THR A 23 3.96 22.73 -3.04
CA THR A 23 3.07 21.87 -2.23
C THR A 23 3.85 21.08 -1.19
N ILE A 24 4.98 20.49 -1.58
CA ILE A 24 5.86 19.75 -0.69
C ILE A 24 6.41 20.68 0.39
N ALA A 25 6.95 21.85 0.01
CA ALA A 25 7.50 22.81 0.96
C ALA A 25 6.45 23.26 1.99
N ALA A 26 5.21 23.51 1.56
CA ALA A 26 4.11 23.91 2.45
C ALA A 26 3.71 22.80 3.43
N GLN A 27 3.82 21.53 3.03
CA GLN A 27 3.46 20.37 3.87
C GLN A 27 4.64 19.78 4.65
N TRP A 28 5.84 20.28 4.40
CA TRP A 28 7.07 19.85 5.05
C TRP A 28 7.22 20.46 6.44
N THR A 29 6.18 20.40 7.27
CA THR A 29 6.24 20.97 8.61
C THR A 29 7.34 20.29 9.41
N THR A 30 8.28 21.10 9.91
CA THR A 30 9.32 20.68 10.84
C THR A 30 8.70 20.47 12.21
N ALA A 31 8.84 19.26 12.77
CA ALA A 31 8.76 19.11 14.20
C ALA A 31 9.95 19.87 14.81
N PRO A 32 9.80 20.58 15.96
CA PRO A 32 10.83 21.45 16.51
C PRO A 32 12.17 20.79 16.83
N GLU A 33 12.23 19.47 16.84
CA GLU A 33 13.38 18.69 17.30
C GLU A 33 14.28 18.15 16.18
N GLU A 34 13.85 18.20 14.91
CA GLU A 34 14.64 17.72 13.78
C GLU A 34 14.54 18.66 12.58
N GLU A 35 15.50 19.54 12.43
CA GLU A 35 15.60 20.45 11.30
C GLU A 35 16.13 19.76 10.04
N VAL A 36 15.26 19.03 9.34
CA VAL A 36 15.57 18.49 8.01
C VAL A 36 15.22 19.54 6.97
N LEU A 37 16.22 20.27 6.52
CA LEU A 37 16.06 21.30 5.51
C LEU A 37 15.85 20.67 4.12
N LEU A 38 14.81 21.12 3.43
CA LEU A 38 14.67 20.89 1.99
C LEU A 38 15.66 21.77 1.23
N PRO A 39 16.10 21.35 0.04
CA PRO A 39 16.78 22.25 -0.89
C PRO A 39 15.90 23.45 -1.22
N PRO A 40 16.47 24.56 -1.70
CA PRO A 40 15.69 25.70 -2.22
C PRO A 40 14.63 25.25 -3.23
N GLU A 41 13.50 25.99 -3.31
CA GLU A 41 12.33 25.61 -4.11
C GLU A 41 12.68 25.29 -5.57
N ASP A 42 13.52 26.09 -6.19
CA ASP A 42 13.96 25.90 -7.59
C ASP A 42 14.84 24.64 -7.73
N ALA A 43 15.66 24.35 -6.75
CA ALA A 43 16.43 23.12 -6.73
C ALA A 43 15.50 21.91 -6.54
N LEU A 44 14.58 21.98 -5.57
CA LEU A 44 13.57 20.94 -5.38
C LEU A 44 12.74 20.71 -6.64
N SER A 45 12.30 21.77 -7.31
CA SER A 45 11.60 21.70 -8.60
C SER A 45 12.44 20.97 -9.66
N THR A 46 13.75 21.22 -9.72
CA THR A 46 14.67 20.53 -10.63
C THR A 46 14.73 19.04 -10.30
N LEU A 47 14.89 18.66 -9.04
CA LEU A 47 14.90 17.25 -8.61
C LEU A 47 13.60 16.52 -9.02
N LEU A 48 12.47 17.16 -8.77
CA LEU A 48 11.15 16.61 -9.11
C LEU A 48 10.94 16.51 -10.62
N SER A 49 11.45 17.47 -11.39
CA SER A 49 11.41 17.46 -12.85
C SER A 49 12.22 16.29 -13.42
N GLU A 50 13.44 16.06 -12.94
CA GLU A 50 14.28 14.94 -13.38
C GLU A 50 13.61 13.59 -13.02
N ALA A 51 13.04 13.47 -11.82
CA ALA A 51 12.30 12.28 -11.41
C ALA A 51 11.03 12.05 -12.26
N TYR A 52 10.29 13.14 -12.57
CA TYR A 52 9.11 13.07 -13.42
C TYR A 52 9.46 12.65 -14.84
N GLN A 53 10.47 13.28 -15.45
CA GLN A 53 10.95 12.92 -16.78
C GLN A 53 11.45 11.47 -16.81
N ALA A 54 12.22 11.04 -15.81
CA ALA A 54 12.66 9.65 -15.70
C ALA A 54 11.47 8.68 -15.67
N SER A 55 10.37 9.06 -14.99
CA SER A 55 9.18 8.21 -14.92
C SER A 55 8.55 7.89 -16.29
N LEU A 56 8.74 8.76 -17.26
CA LEU A 56 8.21 8.61 -18.63
C LEU A 56 9.09 7.73 -19.52
N LEU A 57 10.32 7.45 -19.09
CA LEU A 57 11.30 6.68 -19.86
C LEU A 57 11.15 5.17 -19.65
N ARG A 58 11.82 4.43 -20.52
CA ARG A 58 11.98 2.97 -20.44
C ARG A 58 13.44 2.60 -20.46
N GLU A 59 13.78 1.53 -19.75
CA GLU A 59 15.07 0.86 -19.86
C GLU A 59 14.82 -0.58 -20.28
N GLU A 60 15.32 -0.99 -21.45
CA GLU A 60 15.10 -2.32 -22.03
C GLU A 60 13.61 -2.75 -21.98
N ASP A 61 12.73 -1.91 -22.52
CA ASP A 61 11.27 -2.07 -22.54
C ASP A 61 10.57 -2.06 -21.16
N ARG A 62 11.31 -1.97 -20.06
CA ARG A 62 10.75 -1.82 -18.71
C ARG A 62 10.54 -0.35 -18.37
N GLN A 63 9.41 -0.03 -17.83
CA GLN A 63 9.15 1.31 -17.31
C GLN A 63 10.07 1.58 -16.12
N VAL A 64 10.60 2.79 -16.04
CA VAL A 64 11.40 3.22 -14.88
C VAL A 64 10.55 3.13 -13.62
N SER A 65 11.02 2.34 -12.67
CA SER A 65 10.43 2.18 -11.35
C SER A 65 11.56 2.01 -10.34
N CYS A 66 11.76 3.01 -9.50
CA CYS A 66 12.81 3.02 -8.48
C CYS A 66 12.47 4.03 -7.37
N ARG A 67 13.29 4.04 -6.35
CA ARG A 67 13.19 5.01 -5.25
C ARG A 67 14.47 5.83 -5.19
N LEU A 68 14.33 7.14 -5.00
CA LEU A 68 15.43 8.07 -4.73
C LEU A 68 15.35 8.51 -3.27
N ILE A 69 16.48 8.68 -2.60
CA ILE A 69 16.53 9.30 -1.28
C ILE A 69 17.55 10.44 -1.28
N LEU A 70 17.12 11.60 -0.78
CA LEU A 70 17.99 12.76 -0.63
C LEU A 70 18.67 12.72 0.73
N ILE A 71 19.90 12.22 0.78
CA ILE A 71 20.70 12.04 1.98
C ILE A 71 22.18 12.10 1.66
N ASP A 72 22.99 12.63 2.56
CA ASP A 72 24.44 12.51 2.45
C ASP A 72 24.89 11.10 2.86
N PRO A 73 25.80 10.45 2.11
CA PRO A 73 26.27 9.11 2.48
C PRO A 73 26.92 9.07 3.88
N ALA A 74 27.48 10.18 4.35
CA ALA A 74 28.08 10.27 5.69
C ALA A 74 27.03 10.15 6.84
N GLU A 75 25.76 10.33 6.55
CA GLU A 75 24.66 10.16 7.53
C GLU A 75 24.23 8.69 7.69
N LEU A 76 24.71 7.81 6.82
CA LEU A 76 24.35 6.39 6.84
C LEU A 76 25.44 5.57 7.51
N SER A 77 25.05 4.72 8.44
CA SER A 77 25.95 3.68 8.95
C SER A 77 26.01 2.55 7.94
N ASP A 78 27.21 2.26 7.45
CA ASP A 78 27.45 1.07 6.63
C ASP A 78 27.38 -0.17 7.51
N GLY A 79 26.61 -1.15 7.07
CA GLY A 79 26.41 -2.43 7.77
C GLY A 79 26.77 -3.59 6.85
N THR A 80 26.55 -4.80 7.36
CA THR A 80 26.79 -6.04 6.61
C THR A 80 25.78 -6.27 5.47
N GLY A 81 24.73 -5.42 5.39
CA GLY A 81 23.62 -5.56 4.45
C GLY A 81 22.46 -6.38 5.03
N PRO A 82 21.35 -6.47 4.30
CA PRO A 82 20.22 -7.28 4.71
C PRO A 82 20.62 -8.77 4.89
N PRO A 83 20.09 -9.45 5.92
CA PRO A 83 19.00 -9.04 6.82
C PRO A 83 19.42 -8.18 8.01
N ASP A 84 20.69 -7.97 8.31
CA ASP A 84 21.17 -7.40 9.59
C ASP A 84 21.44 -5.88 9.54
N GLY A 85 21.42 -5.26 8.38
CA GLY A 85 21.70 -3.83 8.25
C GLY A 85 21.47 -3.30 6.84
N LEU A 86 21.99 -2.11 6.57
CA LEU A 86 22.05 -1.54 5.24
C LEU A 86 23.34 -1.97 4.55
N GLN A 87 23.29 -2.11 3.23
CA GLN A 87 24.48 -2.16 2.39
C GLN A 87 24.52 -0.88 1.56
N VAL A 88 25.55 -0.08 1.78
CA VAL A 88 25.74 1.21 1.10
C VAL A 88 26.81 1.06 0.04
N LEU A 89 26.42 1.16 -1.22
CA LEU A 89 27.33 1.09 -2.36
C LEU A 89 27.58 2.51 -2.87
N GLN A 90 28.76 3.07 -2.58
CA GLN A 90 29.16 4.37 -3.05
C GLN A 90 29.90 4.26 -4.38
N LEU A 91 29.55 5.13 -5.33
CA LEU A 91 30.24 5.23 -6.61
C LEU A 91 31.58 5.95 -6.41
N VAL A 92 32.64 5.49 -7.09
CA VAL A 92 33.94 6.19 -7.10
C VAL A 92 33.79 7.61 -7.66
N ASP A 93 33.02 7.75 -8.75
CA ASP A 93 32.70 9.02 -9.37
C ASP A 93 31.20 9.26 -9.26
N GLU A 94 30.81 10.30 -8.51
CA GLU A 94 29.43 10.72 -8.43
C GLU A 94 28.90 11.15 -9.79
N ARG A 95 27.65 10.88 -10.07
CA ARG A 95 26.98 11.23 -11.31
C ARG A 95 26.05 12.42 -11.11
N LYS A 96 26.05 13.35 -12.06
CA LYS A 96 25.04 14.42 -12.04
C LYS A 96 23.65 13.79 -12.20
N LEU A 97 22.73 14.16 -11.29
CA LEU A 97 21.35 13.68 -11.38
C LEU A 97 20.71 14.20 -12.68
N ARG A 98 20.30 13.29 -13.52
CA ARG A 98 19.56 13.51 -14.76
C ARG A 98 18.59 12.35 -14.96
N GLU A 99 17.50 12.59 -15.69
CA GLU A 99 16.52 11.59 -16.01
C GLU A 99 17.14 10.32 -16.64
N HIS A 100 18.18 10.49 -17.50
CA HIS A 100 18.89 9.37 -18.12
C HIS A 100 19.71 8.53 -17.13
N GLU A 101 20.34 9.16 -16.14
CA GLU A 101 21.09 8.42 -15.11
C GLU A 101 20.14 7.70 -14.16
N ILE A 102 19.01 8.31 -13.80
CA ILE A 102 17.96 7.62 -13.04
C ILE A 102 17.47 6.39 -13.81
N ARG A 103 17.18 6.54 -15.11
CA ARG A 103 16.77 5.45 -15.98
C ARG A 103 17.79 4.32 -15.98
N ARG A 104 19.06 4.60 -16.23
CA ARG A 104 20.15 3.62 -16.31
C ARG A 104 20.38 2.89 -15.00
N LEU A 105 20.21 3.57 -13.86
CA LEU A 105 20.41 2.99 -12.54
C LEU A 105 19.17 2.30 -12.00
N SER A 106 17.99 2.55 -12.57
CA SER A 106 16.74 1.96 -12.08
C SER A 106 16.74 0.43 -12.00
N PRO A 107 17.38 -0.34 -12.90
CA PRO A 107 17.47 -1.80 -12.76
C PRO A 107 18.29 -2.26 -11.55
N SER A 108 19.32 -1.47 -11.14
CA SER A 108 20.15 -1.78 -9.97
C SER A 108 19.47 -1.44 -8.64
N ALA A 109 18.45 -0.58 -8.67
CA ALA A 109 17.71 -0.11 -7.51
C ALA A 109 16.32 -0.74 -7.49
N THR A 110 16.25 -2.06 -7.25
CA THR A 110 14.98 -2.79 -7.15
C THR A 110 14.02 -2.13 -6.18
N PHE A 111 12.83 -1.77 -6.64
CA PHE A 111 11.87 -0.91 -5.94
C PHE A 111 11.63 -1.32 -4.48
N TYR A 112 11.47 -2.60 -4.19
CA TYR A 112 11.18 -3.08 -2.85
C TYR A 112 12.40 -3.19 -1.92
N ARG A 113 13.61 -3.18 -2.47
CA ARG A 113 14.82 -3.52 -1.69
C ARG A 113 15.89 -2.44 -1.69
N SER A 114 15.89 -1.54 -2.69
CA SER A 114 16.99 -0.60 -2.87
C SER A 114 16.52 0.81 -3.19
N LEU A 115 17.39 1.79 -2.95
CA LEU A 115 17.18 3.18 -3.29
C LEU A 115 18.43 3.75 -3.94
N ILE A 116 18.26 4.70 -4.86
CA ILE A 116 19.34 5.50 -5.40
C ILE A 116 19.61 6.64 -4.41
N GLY A 117 20.84 6.73 -3.92
CA GLY A 117 21.28 7.78 -3.02
C GLY A 117 21.62 9.06 -3.79
N VAL A 118 21.00 10.16 -3.40
CA VAL A 118 21.17 11.49 -3.99
C VAL A 118 21.59 12.46 -2.89
N ARG A 119 22.52 13.38 -3.18
CA ARG A 119 22.83 14.49 -2.31
C ARG A 119 22.73 15.82 -3.05
N TRP A 120 22.52 16.89 -2.29
CA TRP A 120 22.48 18.24 -2.81
C TRP A 120 23.81 18.95 -2.55
N ASP A 121 24.37 19.52 -3.61
CA ASP A 121 25.54 20.41 -3.54
C ASP A 121 25.14 21.78 -4.10
N PRO A 122 25.29 22.88 -3.33
CA PRO A 122 24.89 24.23 -3.78
C PRO A 122 25.58 24.71 -5.08
N ARG A 123 26.76 24.18 -5.41
CA ARG A 123 27.53 24.58 -6.60
C ARG A 123 27.32 23.62 -7.78
N LYS A 124 27.18 22.32 -7.49
CA LYS A 124 27.14 21.27 -8.53
C LYS A 124 25.71 20.80 -8.83
N GLY A 125 24.74 21.15 -7.97
CA GLY A 125 23.37 20.65 -8.04
C GLY A 125 23.23 19.26 -7.40
N PHE A 126 22.25 18.49 -7.85
CA PHE A 126 22.03 17.13 -7.35
C PHE A 126 23.03 16.15 -7.96
N LEU A 127 23.59 15.31 -7.10
CA LEU A 127 24.55 14.27 -7.45
C LEU A 127 24.04 12.92 -6.96
N ILE A 128 24.06 11.93 -7.83
CA ILE A 128 23.86 10.53 -7.47
C ILE A 128 25.22 10.01 -6.95
N TRP A 129 25.24 9.62 -5.70
CA TRP A 129 26.45 9.14 -5.06
C TRP A 129 26.52 7.61 -4.94
N GLY A 130 25.35 6.90 -5.07
CA GLY A 130 25.38 5.45 -4.93
C GLY A 130 24.01 4.79 -4.87
N VAL A 131 23.99 3.56 -4.36
CA VAL A 131 22.78 2.74 -4.15
C VAL A 131 22.79 2.20 -2.73
N ILE A 132 21.64 2.26 -2.07
CA ILE A 132 21.42 1.72 -0.74
C ILE A 132 20.55 0.47 -0.87
N ASN A 133 21.04 -0.68 -0.46
CA ASN A 133 20.23 -1.88 -0.31
C ASN A 133 19.73 -1.96 1.15
N SER A 134 18.46 -1.69 1.33
CA SER A 134 17.77 -1.72 2.63
C SER A 134 17.05 -3.04 2.90
N GLY A 135 17.05 -3.97 1.94
CA GLY A 135 16.11 -5.08 1.98
C GLY A 135 14.66 -4.56 2.00
N SER A 136 13.75 -5.32 2.60
CA SER A 136 12.34 -4.92 2.74
C SER A 136 12.09 -3.89 3.85
N ARG A 137 13.07 -3.56 4.70
CA ARG A 137 12.90 -2.72 5.90
C ARG A 137 12.20 -1.40 5.62
N TRP A 138 12.76 -0.62 4.73
CA TRP A 138 12.28 0.74 4.46
C TRP A 138 10.99 0.77 3.64
N ILE A 139 10.69 -0.28 2.88
CA ILE A 139 9.40 -0.35 2.18
C ILE A 139 8.30 -0.84 3.13
N ASN A 140 8.62 -1.69 4.09
CA ASN A 140 7.66 -2.15 5.09
C ASN A 140 7.09 -0.99 5.92
N ALA A 141 7.87 0.05 6.19
CA ALA A 141 7.41 1.24 6.90
C ALA A 141 6.27 1.96 6.15
N THR A 142 6.27 1.92 4.82
CA THR A 142 5.25 2.60 3.99
C THR A 142 4.14 1.66 3.50
N ASP A 143 4.49 0.43 3.16
CA ASP A 143 3.58 -0.51 2.48
C ASP A 143 3.02 -1.59 3.44
N GLY A 144 3.34 -1.49 4.74
CA GLY A 144 2.91 -2.40 5.79
C GLY A 144 3.92 -3.49 6.10
N GLY A 145 4.08 -3.81 7.38
CA GLY A 145 4.97 -4.82 7.89
C GLY A 145 5.63 -4.44 9.20
N ARG A 146 6.59 -5.26 9.63
CA ARG A 146 7.39 -4.95 10.81
C ARG A 146 8.40 -3.85 10.52
N LEU A 147 8.54 -2.93 11.45
CA LEU A 147 9.64 -1.98 11.45
C LEU A 147 10.92 -2.73 11.87
N GLN A 148 11.98 -2.56 11.11
CA GLN A 148 13.28 -3.16 11.40
C GLN A 148 14.35 -2.08 11.42
N SER A 149 15.33 -2.23 12.31
CA SER A 149 16.48 -1.33 12.37
C SER A 149 17.44 -1.58 11.19
N PRO A 150 18.05 -0.53 10.61
CA PRO A 150 17.82 0.86 10.94
C PRO A 150 16.50 1.38 10.36
N GLU A 151 15.88 2.30 11.09
CA GLU A 151 14.65 2.96 10.65
C GLU A 151 14.86 3.78 9.37
N VAL A 152 13.76 4.08 8.68
CA VAL A 152 13.80 4.98 7.52
C VAL A 152 14.26 6.35 7.98
N PRO A 153 15.35 6.90 7.43
CA PRO A 153 15.80 8.24 7.80
C PRO A 153 14.73 9.28 7.50
N ASN A 154 14.58 10.26 8.38
CA ASN A 154 13.65 11.38 8.19
C ASN A 154 14.17 12.31 7.07
N ARG A 155 14.16 11.85 5.82
CA ARG A 155 14.67 12.51 4.62
C ARG A 155 13.63 12.46 3.50
N LEU A 156 13.84 13.30 2.48
CA LEU A 156 13.01 13.29 1.27
C LEU A 156 13.24 12.01 0.48
N ILE A 157 12.18 11.24 0.27
CA ILE A 157 12.17 10.05 -0.57
C ILE A 157 11.19 10.29 -1.72
N ILE A 158 11.63 10.01 -2.95
CA ILE A 158 10.81 10.05 -4.14
C ILE A 158 10.68 8.62 -4.65
N GLN A 159 9.47 8.10 -4.67
CA GLN A 159 9.15 6.82 -5.30
C GLN A 159 8.66 7.08 -6.73
N ILE A 160 9.39 6.63 -7.72
CA ILE A 160 8.97 6.61 -9.12
C ILE A 160 8.28 5.26 -9.34
N ARG A 161 6.96 5.28 -9.48
CA ARG A 161 6.17 4.06 -9.68
C ARG A 161 5.78 3.84 -11.14
N GLY A 162 6.19 4.75 -12.03
CA GLY A 162 6.04 4.70 -13.47
C GLY A 162 5.50 5.97 -14.11
N PRO A 163 5.03 5.96 -15.37
CA PRO A 163 4.74 7.16 -16.12
C PRO A 163 3.82 8.12 -15.38
N GLY A 164 4.39 9.32 -15.05
CA GLY A 164 3.66 10.36 -14.32
C GLY A 164 3.20 9.98 -12.92
N ASN A 165 3.72 8.90 -12.32
CA ASN A 165 3.33 8.44 -10.99
C ASN A 165 4.50 8.57 -10.03
N LEU A 166 4.45 9.61 -9.19
CA LEU A 166 5.42 9.90 -8.15
C LEU A 166 4.75 9.92 -6.78
N ILE A 167 5.38 9.28 -5.80
CA ILE A 167 5.00 9.42 -4.39
C ILE A 167 6.16 10.08 -3.66
N ILE A 168 5.85 11.15 -2.96
CA ILE A 168 6.80 11.95 -2.21
C ILE A 168 6.60 11.66 -0.72
N LEU A 169 7.68 11.29 -0.06
CA LEU A 169 7.68 10.92 1.34
C LEU A 169 8.69 11.76 2.12
N ARG A 170 8.42 11.98 3.39
CA ARG A 170 9.37 12.38 4.41
C ARG A 170 9.55 11.18 5.36
N GLY A 171 10.68 10.51 5.26
CA GLY A 171 10.85 9.23 5.94
C GLY A 171 9.81 8.21 5.48
N ASP A 172 9.00 7.71 6.38
CA ASP A 172 7.86 6.82 6.12
C ASP A 172 6.55 7.56 5.86
N ARG A 173 6.49 8.86 6.18
CA ARG A 173 5.29 9.68 6.04
C ARG A 173 5.12 10.18 4.60
N ARG A 174 3.98 9.88 4.00
CA ARG A 174 3.60 10.42 2.68
C ARG A 174 3.24 11.90 2.77
N ILE A 175 3.86 12.70 1.90
CA ILE A 175 3.63 14.15 1.77
C ILE A 175 2.73 14.43 0.58
N ALA A 176 3.02 13.86 -0.59
CA ALA A 176 2.24 14.10 -1.81
C ALA A 176 2.24 12.87 -2.71
N THR A 177 1.20 12.74 -3.52
CA THR A 177 1.11 11.74 -4.59
C THR A 177 0.73 12.44 -5.88
N LEU A 178 1.59 12.34 -6.88
CA LEU A 178 1.31 12.77 -8.25
C LEU A 178 0.93 11.54 -9.05
N LEU A 179 -0.27 11.51 -9.61
CA LEU A 179 -0.75 10.42 -10.44
C LEU A 179 -1.18 10.98 -11.80
N THR A 180 -0.53 10.55 -12.87
CA THR A 180 -0.78 11.01 -14.24
C THR A 180 -0.80 12.55 -14.38
N GLY A 181 0.16 13.22 -13.70
CA GLY A 181 0.29 14.68 -13.72
C GLY A 181 -0.74 15.42 -12.85
N LYS A 182 -1.52 14.72 -12.03
CA LYS A 182 -2.50 15.33 -11.12
C LYS A 182 -2.09 15.05 -9.67
N LEU A 183 -2.11 16.09 -8.85
CA LEU A 183 -1.95 15.92 -7.43
C LEU A 183 -3.19 15.20 -6.88
N GLN A 184 -2.97 14.08 -6.27
CA GLN A 184 -4.05 13.39 -5.59
C GLN A 184 -4.39 14.17 -4.32
N GLY A 185 -5.67 14.47 -4.13
CA GLY A 185 -6.18 15.08 -2.91
C GLY A 185 -5.98 14.18 -1.68
N HIS A 186 -6.49 14.59 -0.55
CA HIS A 186 -6.49 13.77 0.66
C HIS A 186 -7.34 12.52 0.40
N GLY A 187 -6.69 11.38 0.21
CA GLY A 187 -7.39 10.11 0.18
C GLY A 187 -7.64 9.61 1.59
N PHE A 188 -8.63 8.75 1.71
CA PHE A 188 -9.02 8.22 2.99
C PHE A 188 -8.09 7.10 3.43
N HIS A 189 -7.77 7.10 4.72
CA HIS A 189 -7.23 5.95 5.42
C HIS A 189 -8.40 5.00 5.73
N ILE A 190 -8.91 4.34 4.68
CA ILE A 190 -10.18 3.60 4.74
C ILE A 190 -10.26 2.60 5.90
N PHE A 191 -9.11 2.11 6.36
CA PHE A 191 -9.03 1.20 7.51
C PHE A 191 -9.38 1.85 8.85
N GLU A 192 -9.45 3.18 8.92
CA GLU A 192 -9.92 3.93 10.08
C GLU A 192 -11.44 4.18 10.04
N ALA A 193 -12.11 3.88 8.93
CA ALA A 193 -13.55 4.01 8.82
C ALA A 193 -14.27 3.14 9.87
N THR A 194 -15.17 3.74 10.65
CA THR A 194 -15.87 3.07 11.76
C THR A 194 -16.61 1.81 11.28
N TRP A 195 -17.22 1.86 10.11
CA TRP A 195 -17.94 0.73 9.52
C TRP A 195 -17.01 -0.43 9.13
N LEU A 196 -15.79 -0.12 8.66
CA LEU A 196 -14.81 -1.14 8.28
C LEU A 196 -14.16 -1.74 9.54
N VAL A 197 -13.78 -0.91 10.52
CA VAL A 197 -13.26 -1.33 11.82
C VAL A 197 -14.22 -2.32 12.49
N LYS A 198 -15.51 -2.01 12.54
CA LYS A 198 -16.52 -2.93 13.11
C LYS A 198 -16.55 -4.29 12.43
N ARG A 199 -16.41 -4.34 11.10
CA ARG A 199 -16.34 -5.61 10.34
C ARG A 199 -15.06 -6.38 10.61
N GLN A 200 -13.94 -5.68 10.65
CA GLN A 200 -12.64 -6.29 10.95
C GLN A 200 -12.54 -6.81 12.38
N ASP A 201 -13.15 -6.12 13.35
CA ASP A 201 -13.22 -6.56 14.73
C ASP A 201 -13.96 -7.89 14.90
N GLN A 202 -14.99 -8.14 14.10
CA GLN A 202 -15.69 -9.43 14.12
C GLN A 202 -14.74 -10.57 13.73
N PHE A 203 -13.95 -10.36 12.68
CA PHE A 203 -12.91 -11.31 12.28
C PHE A 203 -11.82 -11.44 13.36
N ALA A 204 -11.33 -10.33 13.89
CA ALA A 204 -10.26 -10.32 14.90
C ALA A 204 -10.67 -11.09 16.18
N ARG A 205 -11.88 -10.88 16.66
CA ARG A 205 -12.42 -11.63 17.82
C ARG A 205 -12.59 -13.13 17.51
N TRP A 206 -13.05 -13.46 16.31
CA TRP A 206 -13.16 -14.85 15.89
C TRP A 206 -11.76 -15.48 15.78
N ALA A 207 -10.80 -14.82 15.15
CA ALA A 207 -9.43 -15.30 14.98
C ALA A 207 -8.72 -15.52 16.33
N ASN A 208 -8.87 -14.59 17.29
CA ASN A 208 -8.33 -14.76 18.64
C ASN A 208 -8.90 -16.00 19.33
N ARG A 209 -10.21 -16.18 19.29
CA ARG A 209 -10.85 -17.36 19.89
C ARG A 209 -10.39 -18.66 19.23
N GLU A 210 -10.37 -18.70 17.91
CA GLU A 210 -10.03 -19.92 17.18
C GLU A 210 -8.54 -20.25 17.28
N CYS A 211 -7.66 -19.23 17.25
CA CYS A 211 -6.22 -19.40 17.38
C CYS A 211 -5.81 -20.05 18.71
N PHE A 212 -6.49 -19.68 19.79
CA PHE A 212 -6.17 -20.14 21.16
C PHE A 212 -7.21 -21.09 21.75
N LYS A 213 -8.12 -21.63 20.93
CA LYS A 213 -9.18 -22.55 21.39
C LYS A 213 -8.70 -23.77 22.19
N ASN A 214 -7.57 -24.31 21.80
CA ASN A 214 -6.96 -25.49 22.42
C ASN A 214 -5.61 -25.20 23.10
N HIS A 215 -5.26 -23.95 23.27
CA HIS A 215 -3.98 -23.50 23.79
C HIS A 215 -4.17 -22.27 24.65
N ILE A 216 -3.55 -22.24 25.81
CA ILE A 216 -3.49 -21.02 26.63
C ILE A 216 -2.47 -20.10 25.98
N ALA A 217 -2.86 -18.86 25.70
CA ALA A 217 -1.94 -17.83 25.24
C ALA A 217 -0.99 -17.45 26.38
N PRO A 218 0.32 -17.62 26.26
CA PRO A 218 1.28 -17.22 27.30
C PRO A 218 1.19 -15.72 27.64
N ALA A 219 1.05 -14.85 26.61
CA ALA A 219 0.65 -13.45 26.78
C ALA A 219 -0.63 -13.21 25.97
N ALA A 220 -1.54 -12.39 26.48
CA ALA A 220 -2.79 -12.09 25.80
C ALA A 220 -2.53 -11.30 24.50
N VAL A 221 -3.13 -11.73 23.39
CA VAL A 221 -3.02 -11.01 22.11
C VAL A 221 -4.17 -10.01 21.98
N ASN A 222 -3.84 -8.73 21.84
CA ASN A 222 -4.81 -7.66 21.69
C ASN A 222 -5.62 -7.81 20.39
N ILE A 223 -6.92 -7.53 20.43
CA ILE A 223 -7.79 -7.58 19.25
C ILE A 223 -7.29 -6.59 18.18
N ASP A 224 -6.84 -5.41 18.61
CA ASP A 224 -6.29 -4.39 17.72
C ASP A 224 -5.07 -4.88 16.94
N PHE A 225 -4.24 -5.76 17.54
CA PHE A 225 -3.14 -6.40 16.84
C PHE A 225 -3.62 -7.24 15.65
N THR A 226 -4.61 -8.12 15.89
CA THR A 226 -5.11 -9.01 14.84
C THR A 226 -5.76 -8.22 13.70
N ARG A 227 -6.44 -7.12 14.02
CA ARG A 227 -6.99 -6.19 13.03
C ARG A 227 -5.86 -5.54 12.23
N ALA A 228 -4.87 -4.94 12.90
CA ALA A 228 -3.74 -4.28 12.26
C ALA A 228 -2.93 -5.24 11.38
N LEU A 229 -2.73 -6.49 11.80
CA LEU A 229 -2.06 -7.51 11.00
C LEU A 229 -2.83 -7.78 9.70
N GLY A 230 -4.15 -8.00 9.77
CA GLY A 230 -4.99 -8.22 8.59
C GLY A 230 -5.03 -7.02 7.64
N GLU A 231 -5.02 -5.80 8.19
CA GLU A 231 -4.89 -4.55 7.43
C GLU A 231 -3.55 -4.49 6.70
N ASN A 232 -2.45 -4.72 7.41
CA ASN A 232 -1.11 -4.67 6.83
C ASN A 232 -0.90 -5.71 5.72
N VAL A 233 -1.44 -6.92 5.86
CA VAL A 233 -1.40 -7.90 4.77
C VAL A 233 -2.20 -7.41 3.56
N THR A 234 -3.37 -6.80 3.78
CA THR A 234 -4.17 -6.22 2.68
C THR A 234 -3.42 -5.09 1.98
N LYS A 235 -2.77 -4.21 2.74
CA LYS A 235 -1.91 -3.14 2.20
C LYS A 235 -0.80 -3.71 1.33
N ARG A 236 -0.10 -4.75 1.79
CA ARG A 236 0.94 -5.44 1.02
C ARG A 236 0.42 -6.01 -0.29
N ILE A 237 -0.72 -6.72 -0.28
CA ILE A 237 -1.33 -7.24 -1.51
C ILE A 237 -1.60 -6.11 -2.51
N ILE A 238 -2.23 -5.04 -2.06
CA ILE A 238 -2.57 -3.90 -2.93
C ILE A 238 -1.32 -3.20 -3.45
N SER A 239 -0.29 -3.02 -2.60
CA SER A 239 0.98 -2.43 -3.01
C SER A 239 1.65 -3.25 -4.12
N HIS A 240 1.68 -4.58 -4.00
CA HIS A 240 2.23 -5.46 -5.03
C HIS A 240 1.45 -5.36 -6.36
N VAL A 241 0.10 -5.38 -6.31
CA VAL A 241 -0.74 -5.22 -7.52
C VAL A 241 -0.48 -3.87 -8.19
N ARG A 242 -0.39 -2.78 -7.41
CA ARG A 242 -0.08 -1.44 -7.92
C ARG A 242 1.28 -1.40 -8.59
N HIS A 243 2.27 -2.02 -7.99
CA HIS A 243 3.63 -2.05 -8.54
C HIS A 243 3.69 -2.86 -9.83
N ALA A 244 3.02 -4.01 -9.88
CA ALA A 244 2.97 -4.88 -11.06
C ALA A 244 2.12 -4.29 -12.21
N ARG A 245 1.27 -3.29 -11.95
CA ARG A 245 0.45 -2.53 -12.93
C ARG A 245 -0.49 -3.35 -13.80
N HIS A 246 -0.81 -4.55 -13.42
CA HIS A 246 -1.82 -5.33 -14.13
C HIS A 246 -3.25 -4.97 -13.72
N GLY A 247 -3.39 -4.18 -12.64
CA GLY A 247 -4.68 -3.98 -11.97
C GLY A 247 -5.22 -5.29 -11.40
N GLY A 248 -6.29 -5.22 -10.61
CA GLY A 248 -6.88 -6.42 -10.03
C GLY A 248 -8.15 -6.11 -9.25
N MET A 249 -8.88 -7.15 -8.89
CA MET A 249 -10.02 -7.04 -8.00
C MET A 249 -9.91 -8.09 -6.89
N LEU A 250 -10.10 -7.64 -5.65
CA LEU A 250 -10.18 -8.49 -4.48
C LEU A 250 -11.61 -8.45 -3.94
N ILE A 251 -12.22 -9.61 -3.78
CA ILE A 251 -13.53 -9.77 -3.15
C ILE A 251 -13.33 -10.54 -1.85
N VAL A 252 -13.80 -9.97 -0.75
CA VAL A 252 -13.86 -10.65 0.55
C VAL A 252 -15.34 -10.85 0.90
N THR A 253 -15.78 -12.10 0.97
CA THR A 253 -17.14 -12.43 1.36
C THR A 253 -17.26 -12.39 2.89
N MET A 254 -18.28 -11.70 3.40
CA MET A 254 -18.55 -11.69 4.83
C MET A 254 -19.13 -13.04 5.30
N PRO A 255 -19.11 -13.35 6.61
CA PRO A 255 -19.66 -14.58 7.14
C PRO A 255 -21.11 -14.81 6.69
N GLY A 256 -21.40 -15.99 6.15
CA GLY A 256 -22.70 -16.35 5.58
C GLY A 256 -22.92 -15.96 4.11
N ALA A 257 -21.98 -15.21 3.53
CA ALA A 257 -22.01 -14.84 2.12
C ALA A 257 -21.21 -15.79 1.21
N GLU A 258 -20.57 -16.82 1.77
CA GLU A 258 -19.79 -17.81 1.02
C GLU A 258 -20.65 -18.54 -0.04
N ARG A 259 -21.96 -18.66 0.20
CA ARG A 259 -22.93 -19.21 -0.76
C ARG A 259 -22.99 -18.47 -2.10
N LEU A 260 -22.55 -17.20 -2.13
CA LEU A 260 -22.48 -16.40 -3.35
C LEU A 260 -21.40 -16.89 -4.30
N VAL A 261 -20.43 -17.65 -3.77
CA VAL A 261 -19.31 -18.18 -4.52
C VAL A 261 -19.59 -19.63 -4.87
N SER A 262 -20.13 -19.86 -6.05
CA SER A 262 -20.49 -21.20 -6.52
C SER A 262 -20.46 -21.27 -8.05
N PRO A 263 -20.46 -22.46 -8.66
CA PRO A 263 -20.46 -22.61 -10.12
C PRO A 263 -21.67 -21.96 -10.83
N THR A 264 -22.76 -21.74 -10.11
CA THR A 264 -23.99 -21.12 -10.61
C THR A 264 -24.34 -19.83 -9.87
N GLY A 265 -23.45 -19.38 -9.01
CA GLY A 265 -23.65 -18.19 -8.18
C GLY A 265 -23.25 -16.88 -8.88
N PRO A 266 -23.50 -15.75 -8.21
CA PRO A 266 -23.13 -14.45 -8.74
C PRO A 266 -21.61 -14.23 -8.81
N ILE A 267 -20.81 -15.02 -8.10
CA ILE A 267 -19.34 -14.99 -8.13
C ILE A 267 -18.85 -16.39 -8.47
N THR A 268 -18.24 -16.57 -9.64
CA THR A 268 -17.79 -17.87 -10.11
C THR A 268 -16.30 -17.83 -10.47
N PRO A 269 -15.42 -18.35 -9.61
CA PRO A 269 -14.00 -18.52 -9.94
C PRO A 269 -13.80 -19.42 -11.16
N LYS A 270 -12.96 -19.00 -12.10
CA LYS A 270 -12.46 -19.87 -13.18
C LYS A 270 -11.54 -20.94 -12.60
N TYR A 271 -10.76 -20.56 -11.59
CA TYR A 271 -9.78 -21.43 -10.95
C TYR A 271 -10.11 -21.61 -9.47
N TRP A 272 -10.70 -22.74 -9.16
CA TRP A 272 -11.04 -23.15 -7.80
C TRP A 272 -9.83 -23.76 -7.09
N ILE A 273 -9.60 -23.38 -5.85
CA ILE A 273 -8.50 -23.94 -5.07
C ILE A 273 -8.95 -25.22 -4.37
N ARG A 274 -8.17 -26.28 -4.57
CA ARG A 274 -8.42 -27.59 -3.93
C ARG A 274 -7.50 -27.77 -2.71
N GLY A 275 -8.08 -28.31 -1.65
CA GLY A 275 -7.36 -28.76 -0.47
C GLY A 275 -7.25 -27.72 0.63
N THR A 276 -7.60 -28.15 1.83
CA THR A 276 -7.75 -27.31 3.03
C THR A 276 -6.47 -26.54 3.36
N LYS A 277 -5.29 -27.16 3.27
CA LYS A 277 -4.00 -26.48 3.56
C LYS A 277 -3.75 -25.30 2.64
N ALA A 278 -4.05 -25.45 1.33
CA ALA A 278 -3.83 -24.37 0.37
C ALA A 278 -4.82 -23.22 0.59
N THR A 279 -6.10 -23.53 0.83
CA THR A 279 -7.13 -22.51 1.08
C THR A 279 -6.90 -21.76 2.37
N GLN A 280 -6.44 -22.43 3.43
CA GLN A 280 -6.29 -21.85 4.76
C GLN A 280 -4.92 -21.18 5.02
N ARG A 281 -3.98 -21.24 4.08
CA ARG A 281 -2.61 -20.75 4.26
C ARG A 281 -2.53 -19.31 4.82
N TYR A 282 -3.40 -18.40 4.36
CA TYR A 282 -3.42 -17.03 4.86
C TYR A 282 -3.77 -16.98 6.35
N ARG A 283 -4.85 -17.65 6.72
CA ARG A 283 -5.30 -17.74 8.11
C ARG A 283 -4.24 -18.40 9.00
N ASP A 284 -3.61 -19.48 8.52
CA ASP A 284 -2.58 -20.19 9.27
C ASP A 284 -1.36 -19.31 9.53
N LEU A 285 -0.97 -18.45 8.59
CA LEU A 285 0.10 -17.47 8.80
C LEU A 285 -0.29 -16.46 9.89
N ILE A 286 -1.51 -15.92 9.86
CA ILE A 286 -2.01 -15.01 10.90
C ILE A 286 -1.94 -15.70 12.27
N PHE A 287 -2.42 -16.93 12.37
CA PHE A 287 -2.39 -17.69 13.63
C PHE A 287 -0.98 -17.98 14.11
N SER A 288 -0.05 -18.28 13.19
CA SER A 288 1.36 -18.49 13.53
C SER A 288 1.97 -17.22 14.11
N VAL A 289 1.73 -16.05 13.50
CA VAL A 289 2.21 -14.77 14.04
C VAL A 289 1.62 -14.51 15.43
N MET A 290 0.30 -14.71 15.61
CA MET A 290 -0.36 -14.47 16.89
C MET A 290 0.23 -15.37 18.01
N ARG A 291 0.45 -16.65 17.74
CA ARG A 291 1.03 -17.60 18.71
C ARG A 291 2.48 -17.27 19.03
N THR A 292 3.28 -16.98 18.00
CA THR A 292 4.68 -16.62 18.17
C THR A 292 4.81 -15.31 18.95
N LEU A 293 4.04 -14.29 18.61
CA LEU A 293 4.05 -13.01 19.33
C LEU A 293 3.65 -13.19 20.80
N SER A 294 2.62 -14.00 21.08
CA SER A 294 2.20 -14.32 22.44
C SER A 294 3.32 -14.99 23.23
N ALA A 295 4.02 -15.96 22.63
CA ALA A 295 5.15 -16.67 23.26
C ALA A 295 6.34 -15.72 23.50
N VAL A 296 6.77 -14.99 22.48
CA VAL A 296 7.89 -14.03 22.57
C VAL A 296 7.59 -12.93 23.58
N GLY A 297 6.37 -12.40 23.61
CA GLY A 297 5.97 -11.40 24.59
C GLY A 297 6.08 -11.92 26.03
N ALA A 298 5.61 -13.13 26.27
CA ALA A 298 5.73 -13.76 27.59
C ALA A 298 7.21 -14.03 28.00
N GLU A 299 8.06 -14.44 27.05
CA GLU A 299 9.52 -14.58 27.26
C GLU A 299 10.17 -13.24 27.68
N HIS A 300 9.58 -12.10 27.27
CA HIS A 300 9.99 -10.76 27.66
C HIS A 300 9.23 -10.20 28.88
N GLY A 301 8.43 -11.02 29.55
CA GLY A 301 7.68 -10.64 30.76
C GLY A 301 6.42 -9.79 30.49
N LEU A 302 5.91 -9.77 29.26
CA LEU A 302 4.70 -9.05 28.90
C LEU A 302 3.46 -9.90 29.21
N GLU A 303 2.46 -9.32 29.85
CA GLU A 303 1.16 -9.97 30.10
C GLU A 303 0.26 -9.91 28.85
N SER A 304 0.42 -8.87 28.04
CA SER A 304 -0.31 -8.68 26.78
C SER A 304 0.58 -8.12 25.70
N VAL A 305 0.27 -8.44 24.44
CA VAL A 305 1.02 -8.02 23.26
C VAL A 305 0.11 -7.39 22.21
N GLY A 306 0.62 -6.36 21.57
CA GLY A 306 -0.10 -5.60 20.54
C GLY A 306 0.75 -5.34 19.30
N TRP A 307 0.28 -4.42 18.46
CA TRP A 307 0.97 -4.07 17.23
C TRP A 307 2.35 -3.46 17.47
N LYS A 308 2.47 -2.61 18.53
CA LYS A 308 3.76 -2.01 18.91
C LYS A 308 4.79 -3.07 19.28
N ASP A 309 4.40 -4.05 20.11
CA ASP A 309 5.29 -5.13 20.50
C ASP A 309 5.74 -5.96 19.31
N TYR A 310 4.82 -6.25 18.36
CA TYR A 310 5.16 -6.93 17.12
C TYR A 310 6.19 -6.17 16.28
N GLN A 311 6.13 -4.84 16.29
CA GLN A 311 7.09 -4.01 15.55
C GLN A 311 8.45 -3.91 16.24
N GLU A 312 8.49 -3.84 17.56
CA GLU A 312 9.69 -3.50 18.34
C GLU A 312 10.47 -4.73 18.83
N LEU A 313 9.80 -5.85 19.11
CA LEU A 313 10.46 -7.05 19.61
C LEU A 313 11.43 -7.64 18.56
N LYS A 314 12.71 -7.71 18.91
CA LYS A 314 13.75 -8.31 18.06
C LYS A 314 13.74 -9.82 18.26
N ASP A 315 13.12 -10.56 17.36
CA ASP A 315 13.03 -12.01 17.41
C ASP A 315 12.98 -12.59 15.99
N ASP A 316 13.84 -13.53 15.69
CA ASP A 316 13.99 -14.12 14.36
C ASP A 316 12.75 -14.88 13.92
N ARG A 317 12.03 -15.53 14.85
CA ARG A 317 10.78 -16.24 14.56
C ARG A 317 9.71 -15.29 14.02
N LEU A 318 9.62 -14.09 14.59
CA LEU A 318 8.69 -13.04 14.11
C LEU A 318 9.16 -12.45 12.78
N ALA A 319 10.47 -12.32 12.57
CA ALA A 319 11.02 -11.82 11.30
C ALA A 319 10.76 -12.80 10.15
N GLU A 320 10.96 -14.11 10.36
CA GLU A 320 10.67 -15.16 9.38
C GLU A 320 9.18 -15.20 9.01
N LEU A 321 8.29 -15.03 9.99
CA LEU A 321 6.84 -14.98 9.74
C LEU A 321 6.42 -13.72 8.98
N ASP A 322 7.05 -12.57 9.25
CA ASP A 322 6.79 -11.35 8.50
C ASP A 322 7.22 -11.48 7.03
N GLU A 323 8.38 -12.10 6.77
CA GLU A 323 8.82 -12.41 5.41
C GLU A 323 7.87 -13.41 4.73
N ALA A 324 7.41 -14.44 5.44
CA ALA A 324 6.44 -15.40 4.91
C ALA A 324 5.11 -14.72 4.53
N ILE A 325 4.65 -13.74 5.32
CA ILE A 325 3.48 -12.93 4.99
C ILE A 325 3.75 -12.07 3.76
N PHE A 326 4.93 -11.46 3.67
CA PHE A 326 5.30 -10.64 2.53
C PHE A 326 5.29 -11.45 1.22
N GLU A 327 5.91 -12.61 1.20
CA GLU A 327 5.91 -13.50 0.03
C GLU A 327 4.51 -14.02 -0.30
N TYR A 328 3.69 -14.32 0.71
CA TYR A 328 2.32 -14.77 0.46
C TYR A 328 1.43 -13.64 -0.06
N ALA A 329 1.58 -12.41 0.43
CA ALA A 329 0.87 -11.24 -0.10
C ALA A 329 1.23 -10.98 -1.56
N ARG A 330 2.52 -11.14 -1.92
CA ARG A 330 2.98 -11.07 -3.30
C ARG A 330 2.34 -12.15 -4.17
N PHE A 331 2.34 -13.39 -3.70
CA PHE A 331 1.68 -14.49 -4.41
C PHE A 331 0.19 -14.22 -4.66
N LEU A 332 -0.54 -13.72 -3.66
CA LEU A 332 -1.95 -13.35 -3.85
C LEU A 332 -2.11 -12.20 -4.87
N ALA A 333 -1.19 -11.24 -4.88
CA ALA A 333 -1.18 -10.18 -5.88
C ALA A 333 -0.96 -10.72 -7.29
N ASP A 334 -0.06 -11.70 -7.45
CA ASP A 334 0.17 -12.37 -8.74
C ASP A 334 -1.09 -13.10 -9.23
N LEU A 335 -1.86 -13.74 -8.33
CA LEU A 335 -3.16 -14.34 -8.68
C LEU A 335 -4.20 -13.29 -9.13
N MET A 336 -4.10 -12.06 -8.62
CA MET A 336 -4.97 -10.95 -9.06
C MET A 336 -4.63 -10.42 -10.46
N ALA A 337 -3.49 -10.83 -11.05
CA ALA A 337 -3.14 -10.51 -12.44
C ALA A 337 -4.01 -11.26 -13.44
N VAL A 338 -4.56 -12.40 -13.04
CA VAL A 338 -5.49 -13.16 -13.89
C VAL A 338 -6.80 -12.39 -14.04
N ASP A 339 -7.31 -12.34 -15.28
CA ASP A 339 -8.56 -11.62 -15.55
C ASP A 339 -9.73 -12.16 -14.72
N GLY A 340 -10.39 -11.28 -13.99
CA GLY A 340 -11.41 -11.59 -13.00
C GLY A 340 -11.03 -11.10 -11.61
N ALA A 341 -11.56 -11.72 -10.58
CA ALA A 341 -11.32 -11.36 -9.18
C ALA A 341 -10.63 -12.47 -8.40
N LEU A 342 -9.83 -12.09 -7.40
CA LEU A 342 -9.39 -12.96 -6.31
C LEU A 342 -10.49 -13.00 -5.25
N VAL A 343 -10.85 -14.18 -4.78
CA VAL A 343 -11.94 -14.35 -3.82
C VAL A 343 -11.43 -14.99 -2.54
N LEU A 344 -11.61 -14.25 -1.44
CA LEU A 344 -11.32 -14.69 -0.07
C LEU A 344 -12.60 -14.75 0.75
N THR A 345 -12.64 -15.61 1.76
CA THR A 345 -13.65 -15.55 2.82
C THR A 345 -13.31 -14.49 3.86
N ALA A 346 -14.25 -14.16 4.73
CA ALA A 346 -13.99 -13.34 5.93
C ALA A 346 -12.93 -13.98 6.85
N ALA A 347 -12.85 -15.30 6.88
CA ALA A 347 -11.83 -16.05 7.61
C ALA A 347 -10.47 -16.09 6.91
N ARG A 348 -10.31 -15.33 5.80
CA ARG A 348 -9.10 -15.27 4.98
C ARG A 348 -8.75 -16.58 4.28
N ASP A 349 -9.72 -17.42 4.03
CA ASP A 349 -9.52 -18.61 3.20
C ASP A 349 -9.59 -18.24 1.72
N LEU A 350 -8.61 -18.69 0.93
CA LEU A 350 -8.56 -18.50 -0.52
C LEU A 350 -9.51 -19.48 -1.19
N ILE A 351 -10.62 -18.98 -1.78
CA ILE A 351 -11.60 -19.81 -2.49
C ILE A 351 -11.15 -20.06 -3.93
N GLY A 352 -10.69 -19.02 -4.62
CA GLY A 352 -10.27 -19.11 -6.00
C GLY A 352 -9.91 -17.75 -6.60
N PHE A 353 -9.55 -17.76 -7.87
CA PHE A 353 -9.16 -16.56 -8.61
C PHE A 353 -9.68 -16.58 -10.05
N GLY A 354 -9.49 -15.45 -10.77
CA GLY A 354 -10.09 -15.26 -12.08
C GLY A 354 -11.63 -15.29 -12.01
N ALA A 355 -12.23 -14.85 -10.90
CA ALA A 355 -13.65 -14.96 -10.71
C ALA A 355 -14.42 -13.97 -11.58
N GLU A 356 -15.46 -14.49 -12.24
CA GLU A 356 -16.44 -13.73 -12.99
C GLU A 356 -17.60 -13.30 -12.09
N ILE A 357 -18.14 -12.10 -12.36
CA ILE A 357 -19.29 -11.57 -11.64
C ILE A 357 -20.50 -11.62 -12.56
N HIS A 358 -21.46 -12.49 -12.23
CA HIS A 358 -22.67 -12.73 -13.00
C HIS A 358 -23.85 -11.94 -12.41
N ILE A 359 -23.83 -10.62 -12.60
CA ILE A 359 -24.92 -9.72 -12.20
C ILE A 359 -25.44 -8.97 -13.42
N PRO A 360 -26.76 -9.03 -13.68
CA PRO A 360 -27.36 -8.33 -14.81
C PRO A 360 -27.05 -6.84 -14.82
N THR A 361 -26.81 -6.30 -15.99
CA THR A 361 -26.62 -4.87 -16.20
C THR A 361 -27.93 -4.13 -15.98
N VAL A 362 -27.90 -3.03 -15.26
CA VAL A 362 -28.99 -2.08 -15.11
C VAL A 362 -28.67 -0.85 -15.96
N GLU A 363 -29.61 -0.33 -16.70
CA GLU A 363 -29.42 0.93 -17.44
C GLU A 363 -29.27 2.11 -16.48
N LYS A 364 -28.34 3.03 -16.80
CA LYS A 364 -28.10 4.27 -16.04
C LYS A 364 -27.75 4.02 -14.57
N GLU A 365 -26.78 3.14 -14.34
CA GLU A 365 -26.30 2.87 -12.98
C GLU A 365 -25.66 4.12 -12.36
N VAL A 366 -26.19 4.52 -11.20
CA VAL A 366 -25.65 5.59 -10.37
C VAL A 366 -24.78 5.00 -9.28
N VAL A 367 -23.64 5.62 -9.02
CA VAL A 367 -22.71 5.33 -7.92
C VAL A 367 -22.36 6.63 -7.19
N TYR A 368 -21.85 6.52 -6.01
CA TYR A 368 -21.54 7.66 -5.17
C TYR A 368 -20.07 7.65 -4.78
N ARG A 369 -19.37 8.74 -5.08
CA ARG A 369 -18.01 8.96 -4.61
C ARG A 369 -18.05 9.55 -3.22
N ALA A 370 -17.39 8.93 -2.25
CA ALA A 370 -17.31 9.44 -0.91
C ALA A 370 -16.43 10.71 -0.83
N LEU A 371 -16.89 11.70 -0.08
CA LEU A 371 -16.14 12.92 0.27
C LEU A 371 -15.63 12.88 1.71
N ASP A 372 -16.13 11.96 2.54
CA ASP A 372 -15.65 11.68 3.88
C ASP A 372 -15.42 10.17 4.08
N ILE A 373 -14.67 9.83 5.11
CA ILE A 373 -14.27 8.45 5.39
C ILE A 373 -15.45 7.53 5.75
N GLU A 374 -16.52 8.09 6.33
CA GLU A 374 -17.71 7.34 6.71
C GLU A 374 -18.73 7.21 5.56
N GLY A 375 -18.55 7.99 4.47
CA GLY A 375 -19.45 8.00 3.32
C GLY A 375 -20.79 8.70 3.59
N HIS A 376 -20.82 9.65 4.52
CA HIS A 376 -22.00 10.47 4.80
C HIS A 376 -22.15 11.57 3.72
N GLU A 377 -21.04 12.20 3.35
CA GLU A 377 -20.98 13.15 2.27
C GLU A 377 -20.53 12.44 0.98
N VAL A 378 -21.34 12.55 -0.06
CA VAL A 378 -21.11 11.84 -1.32
C VAL A 378 -21.44 12.70 -2.53
N VAL A 379 -20.76 12.44 -3.63
CA VAL A 379 -21.08 13.01 -4.97
C VAL A 379 -21.62 11.91 -5.85
N GLU A 380 -22.73 12.19 -6.52
CA GLU A 380 -23.33 11.27 -7.48
C GLU A 380 -22.53 11.25 -8.78
N GLU A 381 -22.25 10.05 -9.28
CA GLU A 381 -21.54 9.82 -10.53
C GLU A 381 -22.20 8.71 -11.35
N ARG A 382 -21.92 8.69 -12.64
CA ARG A 382 -22.41 7.63 -13.53
C ARG A 382 -21.43 6.45 -13.52
N ALA A 383 -21.93 5.25 -13.30
CA ALA A 383 -21.14 4.04 -13.37
C ALA A 383 -20.58 3.74 -14.77
N ASP A 384 -21.26 4.24 -15.81
CA ASP A 384 -20.91 4.01 -17.22
C ASP A 384 -19.55 4.61 -17.60
N ASP A 385 -19.13 5.67 -16.90
CA ASP A 385 -17.85 6.34 -17.13
C ASP A 385 -16.65 5.53 -16.57
N ALA A 386 -16.93 4.46 -15.81
CA ALA A 386 -15.90 3.63 -15.20
C ALA A 386 -15.56 2.40 -16.07
N GLY A 387 -14.32 1.91 -15.91
CA GLY A 387 -13.85 0.69 -16.57
C GLY A 387 -14.62 -0.57 -16.13
N THR A 388 -14.51 -1.64 -16.91
CA THR A 388 -15.27 -2.88 -16.73
C THR A 388 -15.16 -3.48 -15.31
N ARG A 389 -13.94 -3.52 -14.72
CA ARG A 389 -13.75 -4.01 -13.34
C ARG A 389 -14.54 -3.20 -12.32
N HIS A 390 -14.52 -1.88 -12.43
CA HIS A 390 -15.27 -1.00 -11.53
C HIS A 390 -16.77 -1.22 -11.66
N ARG A 391 -17.31 -1.27 -12.90
CA ARG A 391 -18.74 -1.53 -13.13
C ARG A 391 -19.18 -2.87 -12.53
N SER A 392 -18.36 -3.92 -12.69
CA SER A 392 -18.63 -5.23 -12.08
C SER A 392 -18.64 -5.16 -10.56
N ALA A 393 -17.69 -4.41 -9.96
CA ALA A 393 -17.63 -4.18 -8.52
C ALA A 393 -18.87 -3.42 -8.01
N TYR A 394 -19.30 -2.38 -8.71
CA TYR A 394 -20.48 -1.61 -8.34
C TYR A 394 -21.77 -2.43 -8.38
N ARG A 395 -21.94 -3.27 -9.42
CA ARG A 395 -23.09 -4.19 -9.53
C ARG A 395 -23.08 -5.22 -8.40
N LEU A 396 -21.92 -5.80 -8.10
CA LEU A 396 -21.78 -6.75 -7.00
C LEU A 396 -22.13 -6.08 -5.66
N ALA A 397 -21.57 -4.92 -5.35
CA ALA A 397 -21.86 -4.19 -4.12
C ALA A 397 -23.33 -3.80 -3.99
N ARG A 398 -24.01 -3.46 -5.11
CA ARG A 398 -25.44 -3.13 -5.13
C ARG A 398 -26.30 -4.32 -4.72
N ARG A 399 -26.02 -5.48 -5.29
CA ARG A 399 -26.84 -6.67 -5.10
C ARG A 399 -26.47 -7.45 -3.83
N HIS A 400 -25.21 -7.38 -3.45
CA HIS A 400 -24.60 -8.15 -2.36
C HIS A 400 -23.77 -7.25 -1.44
N PRO A 401 -24.44 -6.48 -0.57
CA PRO A 401 -23.78 -5.57 0.37
C PRO A 401 -22.89 -6.26 1.41
N GLU A 402 -23.02 -7.60 1.51
CA GLU A 402 -22.18 -8.47 2.32
C GLU A 402 -20.80 -8.74 1.72
N CYS A 403 -20.50 -8.26 0.51
CA CYS A 403 -19.18 -8.35 -0.09
C CYS A 403 -18.39 -7.05 0.15
N MET A 404 -17.11 -7.18 0.52
CA MET A 404 -16.14 -6.10 0.53
C MET A 404 -15.30 -6.21 -0.75
N ILE A 405 -15.25 -5.15 -1.53
CA ILE A 405 -14.61 -5.19 -2.83
C ILE A 405 -13.52 -4.12 -2.90
N THR A 406 -12.32 -4.52 -3.28
CA THR A 406 -11.22 -3.60 -3.58
C THR A 406 -10.87 -3.73 -5.04
N VAL A 407 -10.86 -2.62 -5.77
CA VAL A 407 -10.43 -2.56 -7.16
C VAL A 407 -9.14 -1.76 -7.26
N VAL A 408 -8.15 -2.36 -7.87
CA VAL A 408 -6.88 -1.70 -8.21
C VAL A 408 -6.84 -1.53 -9.72
N SER A 409 -6.69 -0.31 -10.18
CA SER A 409 -6.59 0.01 -11.60
C SER A 409 -5.15 -0.11 -12.12
N GLN A 410 -4.98 -0.23 -13.43
CA GLN A 410 -3.66 -0.29 -14.07
C GLN A 410 -2.84 1.01 -13.87
N ASP A 411 -3.51 2.14 -13.71
CA ASP A 411 -2.90 3.43 -13.39
C ASP A 411 -2.42 3.54 -11.93
N GLY A 412 -2.74 2.52 -11.09
CA GLY A 412 -2.38 2.47 -9.68
C GLY A 412 -3.40 3.11 -8.75
N SER A 413 -4.54 3.58 -9.24
CA SER A 413 -5.63 4.03 -8.37
C SER A 413 -6.28 2.84 -7.67
N VAL A 414 -6.74 3.05 -6.43
CA VAL A 414 -7.36 2.01 -5.61
C VAL A 414 -8.71 2.51 -5.12
N ARG A 415 -9.75 1.69 -5.31
CA ARG A 415 -11.08 1.96 -4.83
C ARG A 415 -11.58 0.86 -3.91
N TYR A 416 -12.02 1.24 -2.74
CA TYR A 416 -12.90 0.42 -1.93
C TYR A 416 -14.35 0.65 -2.38
N VAL A 417 -15.09 -0.44 -2.57
CA VAL A 417 -16.49 -0.37 -3.02
C VAL A 417 -17.36 -1.11 -2.03
N GLY A 418 -18.40 -0.45 -1.56
CA GLY A 418 -19.36 -0.99 -0.62
C GLY A 418 -20.76 -0.49 -0.86
N ASN A 419 -21.71 -1.01 -0.09
CA ASN A 419 -23.08 -0.54 -0.05
C ASN A 419 -23.39 -0.03 1.35
N ALA A 420 -23.83 1.22 1.45
CA ALA A 420 -24.29 1.81 2.69
C ALA A 420 -25.65 2.49 2.44
N ASN A 421 -26.66 2.15 3.25
CA ASN A 421 -28.01 2.72 3.16
C ASN A 421 -28.65 2.60 1.76
N GLY A 422 -28.39 1.51 1.05
CA GLY A 422 -28.90 1.26 -0.31
C GLY A 422 -28.16 2.01 -1.42
N LYS A 423 -27.15 2.80 -1.09
CA LYS A 423 -26.27 3.48 -2.04
C LYS A 423 -24.99 2.69 -2.24
N VAL A 424 -24.58 2.53 -3.50
CA VAL A 424 -23.26 2.02 -3.84
C VAL A 424 -22.27 3.16 -3.72
N ILE A 425 -21.41 3.07 -2.71
CA ILE A 425 -20.40 4.09 -2.41
C ILE A 425 -19.03 3.52 -2.73
N TYR A 426 -18.16 4.35 -3.29
CA TYR A 426 -16.74 4.03 -3.40
C TYR A 426 -15.88 5.11 -2.75
N TRP A 427 -14.77 4.67 -2.18
CA TRP A 427 -13.74 5.50 -1.57
C TRP A 427 -12.48 5.38 -2.40
N ASP A 428 -11.96 6.50 -2.89
CA ASP A 428 -10.64 6.54 -3.48
C ASP A 428 -9.60 6.44 -2.35
N VAL A 429 -8.81 5.38 -2.37
CA VAL A 429 -7.81 5.09 -1.34
C VAL A 429 -6.46 5.56 -1.82
N LEU A 430 -5.94 6.62 -1.25
CA LEU A 430 -4.63 7.18 -1.61
C LEU A 430 -3.50 6.65 -0.74
N SER A 431 -3.80 6.35 0.52
CA SER A 431 -2.83 5.79 1.47
C SER A 431 -3.06 4.30 1.66
N ILE A 432 -2.22 3.54 1.06
CA ILE A 432 -1.97 2.15 1.43
C ILE A 432 -0.49 2.06 1.63
#